data_cb4246fee109c536b5a55e05df5d9379
#
_entry.id   cb4246fee109c536b5a55e05df5d9379
#
_cell.length_a   1.000
_cell.length_b   1.000
_cell.length_c   1.000
_cell.angle_alpha   90.00
_cell.angle_beta   90.00
_cell.angle_gamma   90.00
#
_symmetry.space_group_name_H-M   'P 1'
#
loop_
_entity.id
_entity.type
_entity.pdbx_description
1 polymer ?
#
loop_
_entity_poly.entity_id
_entity_poly.type
_entity_poly.pdbx_seq_one_letter_code
_entity_poly.pdbx_strand_id
1 'polypeptide(L)'
;RTCHYPDQIPWYYLCDKAGIYVMAETNLESHGTFQKLGAIEPSCNVPGSIPQWREVVLDRAISNFETFKNHTSVLFWSLGNESYAGDDLGAMNTYFKEKRDGRLVHYESSFYNRAYEDTISDVESRMYAKPKEVEEYLNNNPKKPYLLCEFMHDMGNSMGGLGSYMKLIDQY
;
A
#
# COMPACT_ATOMS: atom_id res chain seq x y z
N ARG A 1 -9.08 -3.27 -1.27
CA ARG A 1 -8.31 -2.02 -1.12
C ARG A 1 -9.14 -0.85 -1.62
N THR A 2 -9.19 0.22 -0.83
CA THR A 2 -9.97 1.44 -1.17
C THR A 2 -9.20 2.39 -2.07
N CYS A 3 -8.71 1.91 -3.19
CA CYS A 3 -7.85 2.68 -4.12
C CYS A 3 -8.49 4.00 -4.56
N HIS A 4 -7.86 5.14 -4.32
CA HIS A 4 -6.58 5.43 -3.66
C HIS A 4 -6.81 6.43 -2.52
N TYR A 5 -7.94 6.28 -1.83
CA TYR A 5 -8.43 7.15 -0.74
C TYR A 5 -9.58 6.44 -0.02
N PRO A 6 -9.97 6.91 1.17
CA PRO A 6 -11.12 6.34 1.88
C PRO A 6 -12.41 6.44 1.07
N ASP A 7 -13.19 5.35 1.09
CA ASP A 7 -14.55 5.32 0.54
C ASP A 7 -15.56 6.00 1.48
N GLN A 8 -16.80 6.10 1.03
CA GLN A 8 -17.90 6.60 1.85
C GLN A 8 -18.12 5.74 3.09
N ILE A 9 -18.44 6.34 4.21
CA ILE A 9 -18.68 5.65 5.49
C ILE A 9 -19.65 4.46 5.39
N PRO A 10 -20.81 4.56 4.68
CA PRO A 10 -21.74 3.43 4.52
C PRO A 10 -21.11 2.19 3.89
N TRP A 11 -20.09 2.35 3.04
CA TRP A 11 -19.38 1.25 2.41
C TRP A 11 -18.69 0.35 3.42
N TYR A 12 -18.06 0.93 4.45
CA TYR A 12 -17.41 0.15 5.53
C TYR A 12 -18.41 -0.65 6.36
N TYR A 13 -19.57 -0.07 6.66
CA TYR A 13 -20.66 -0.81 7.34
C TYR A 13 -21.18 -1.98 6.48
N LEU A 14 -21.25 -1.81 5.17
CA LEU A 14 -21.63 -2.90 4.26
C LEU A 14 -20.58 -4.00 4.25
N CYS A 15 -19.29 -3.64 4.24
CA CYS A 15 -18.19 -4.60 4.33
C CYS A 15 -18.20 -5.36 5.66
N ASP A 16 -18.41 -4.67 6.80
CA ASP A 16 -18.55 -5.30 8.11
C ASP A 16 -19.70 -6.32 8.11
N LYS A 17 -20.85 -5.94 7.59
CA LYS A 17 -22.04 -6.80 7.53
C LYS A 17 -21.86 -8.00 6.59
N ALA A 18 -21.16 -7.80 5.48
CA ALA A 18 -20.95 -8.85 4.47
C ALA A 18 -19.74 -9.73 4.74
N GLY A 19 -18.91 -9.41 5.74
CA GLY A 19 -17.67 -10.13 6.03
C GLY A 19 -16.57 -9.92 4.96
N ILE A 20 -16.56 -8.77 4.30
CA ILE A 20 -15.57 -8.42 3.29
C ILE A 20 -14.36 -7.79 3.97
N TYR A 21 -13.19 -8.36 3.78
CA TYR A 21 -11.94 -7.80 4.30
C TYR A 21 -11.56 -6.53 3.55
N VAL A 22 -11.11 -5.54 4.31
CA VAL A 22 -10.79 -4.20 3.80
C VAL A 22 -9.34 -3.83 4.10
N MET A 23 -8.67 -3.28 3.11
CA MET A 23 -7.47 -2.49 3.26
C MET A 23 -7.86 -1.02 3.12
N ALA A 24 -7.90 -0.30 4.23
CA ALA A 24 -8.28 1.11 4.26
C ALA A 24 -7.08 1.98 3.87
N GLU A 25 -7.20 2.67 2.74
CA GLU A 25 -6.09 3.46 2.20
C GLU A 25 -6.21 4.93 2.57
N THR A 26 -5.09 5.47 3.02
CA THR A 26 -4.93 6.88 3.32
C THR A 26 -4.93 7.69 2.02
N ASN A 27 -5.58 8.84 2.01
CA ASN A 27 -5.61 9.74 0.86
C ASN A 27 -4.24 10.39 0.64
N LEU A 28 -3.33 9.65 0.03
CA LEU A 28 -2.00 10.09 -0.36
C LEU A 28 -1.64 9.51 -1.72
N GLU A 29 -1.53 10.38 -2.70
CA GLU A 29 -1.03 10.07 -4.04
C GLU A 29 -0.21 11.23 -4.57
N SER A 30 0.98 10.94 -5.07
CA SER A 30 1.88 11.92 -5.67
C SER A 30 2.60 11.38 -6.90
N HIS A 31 1.92 10.52 -7.66
CA HIS A 31 2.43 9.79 -8.82
C HIS A 31 3.15 10.68 -9.85
N GLY A 32 2.69 11.92 -10.03
CA GLY A 32 3.33 12.86 -10.95
C GLY A 32 4.81 13.14 -10.62
N THR A 33 5.19 13.13 -9.34
CA THR A 33 6.59 13.24 -8.91
C THR A 33 7.29 11.88 -8.90
N PHE A 34 6.56 10.83 -8.54
CA PHE A 34 7.05 9.46 -8.49
C PHE A 34 7.52 8.95 -9.85
N GLN A 35 6.83 9.29 -10.94
CA GLN A 35 7.22 8.94 -12.31
C GLN A 35 8.57 9.50 -12.73
N LYS A 36 9.13 10.45 -11.98
CA LYS A 36 10.43 11.03 -12.25
C LYS A 36 11.61 10.27 -11.62
N LEU A 37 11.34 9.10 -11.00
CA LEU A 37 12.38 8.22 -10.50
C LEU A 37 13.42 7.92 -11.58
N GLY A 38 14.70 8.12 -11.24
CA GLY A 38 15.81 7.93 -12.15
C GLY A 38 16.03 9.05 -13.18
N ALA A 39 15.06 9.97 -13.36
CA ALA A 39 15.19 11.13 -14.25
C ALA A 39 15.44 12.44 -13.50
N ILE A 40 15.07 12.49 -12.23
CA ILE A 40 15.25 13.64 -11.33
C ILE A 40 15.78 13.10 -10.00
N GLU A 41 16.53 13.93 -9.28
CA GLU A 41 17.00 13.58 -7.94
C GLU A 41 15.86 13.16 -7.02
N PRO A 42 16.06 12.14 -6.14
CA PRO A 42 15.03 11.67 -5.21
C PRO A 42 14.39 12.75 -4.33
N SER A 43 15.13 13.82 -4.03
CA SER A 43 14.62 14.98 -3.28
C SER A 43 13.42 15.69 -3.95
N CYS A 44 13.22 15.47 -5.24
CA CYS A 44 12.07 15.98 -5.98
C CYS A 44 10.84 15.04 -5.90
N ASN A 45 10.99 13.85 -5.35
CA ASN A 45 9.89 12.88 -5.22
C ASN A 45 9.14 13.09 -3.90
N VAL A 46 7.86 13.43 -3.99
CA VAL A 46 6.99 13.75 -2.86
C VAL A 46 6.32 12.47 -2.35
N PRO A 47 6.14 12.30 -1.03
CA PRO A 47 6.65 13.13 0.07
C PRO A 47 8.12 12.83 0.40
N GLY A 48 8.61 11.61 0.17
CA GLY A 48 9.97 11.20 0.48
C GLY A 48 10.35 11.50 1.93
N SER A 49 11.43 12.27 2.07
CA SER A 49 11.91 12.80 3.36
C SER A 49 11.90 14.34 3.36
N ILE A 50 10.91 14.94 2.71
CA ILE A 50 10.77 16.40 2.60
C ILE A 50 9.97 16.91 3.81
N PRO A 51 10.59 17.62 4.78
CA PRO A 51 9.97 17.92 6.08
C PRO A 51 8.64 18.69 5.98
N GLN A 52 8.46 19.48 4.92
CA GLN A 52 7.24 20.28 4.69
C GLN A 52 6.00 19.43 4.43
N TRP A 53 6.17 18.17 4.01
CA TRP A 53 5.05 17.26 3.74
C TRP A 53 4.66 16.39 4.94
N ARG A 54 5.54 16.29 5.95
CA ARG A 54 5.36 15.37 7.08
C ARG A 54 4.05 15.57 7.83
N GLU A 55 3.72 16.81 8.19
CA GLU A 55 2.47 17.09 8.91
C GLU A 55 1.24 16.79 8.06
N VAL A 56 1.30 17.08 6.76
CA VAL A 56 0.20 16.82 5.82
C VAL A 56 -0.09 15.34 5.70
N VAL A 57 0.94 14.50 5.53
CA VAL A 57 0.73 13.05 5.38
C VAL A 57 0.31 12.40 6.70
N LEU A 58 0.82 12.89 7.83
CA LEU A 58 0.39 12.43 9.16
C LEU A 58 -1.08 12.77 9.43
N ASP A 59 -1.53 13.98 9.11
CA ASP A 59 -2.93 14.38 9.27
C ASP A 59 -3.87 13.45 8.50
N ARG A 60 -3.49 13.07 7.28
CA ARG A 60 -4.25 12.11 6.46
C ARG A 60 -4.29 10.70 7.07
N ALA A 61 -3.17 10.23 7.61
CA ALA A 61 -3.11 8.94 8.31
C ALA A 61 -3.97 8.95 9.58
N ILE A 62 -3.91 10.04 10.36
CA ILE A 62 -4.72 10.25 11.55
C ILE A 62 -6.20 10.23 11.20
N SER A 63 -6.59 10.99 10.18
CA SER A 63 -7.98 11.07 9.71
C SER A 63 -8.51 9.71 9.26
N ASN A 64 -7.72 8.93 8.51
CA ASN A 64 -8.09 7.59 8.08
C ASN A 64 -8.30 6.66 9.30
N PHE A 65 -7.35 6.63 10.23
CA PHE A 65 -7.43 5.79 11.42
C PHE A 65 -8.62 6.18 12.30
N GLU A 66 -8.74 7.43 12.70
CA GLU A 66 -9.77 7.89 13.64
C GLU A 66 -11.18 7.69 13.08
N THR A 67 -11.36 7.78 11.76
CA THR A 67 -12.64 7.55 11.12
C THR A 67 -13.03 6.08 11.06
N PHE A 68 -12.07 5.19 10.75
CA PHE A 68 -12.39 3.80 10.39
C PHE A 68 -11.90 2.73 11.38
N LYS A 69 -11.24 3.10 12.47
CA LYS A 69 -10.67 2.18 13.47
C LYS A 69 -11.68 1.19 14.08
N ASN A 70 -12.96 1.55 14.14
CA ASN A 70 -14.00 0.72 14.73
C ASN A 70 -14.65 -0.26 13.74
N HIS A 71 -14.25 -0.26 12.47
CA HIS A 71 -14.75 -1.21 11.47
C HIS A 71 -13.99 -2.51 11.55
N THR A 72 -14.71 -3.60 11.80
CA THR A 72 -14.13 -4.96 11.96
C THR A 72 -13.64 -5.53 10.63
N SER A 73 -14.17 -5.07 9.53
CA SER A 73 -13.72 -5.42 8.17
C SER A 73 -12.31 -4.94 7.85
N VAL A 74 -11.85 -3.84 8.46
CA VAL A 74 -10.53 -3.28 8.19
C VAL A 74 -9.45 -4.15 8.82
N LEU A 75 -8.62 -4.78 8.00
CA LEU A 75 -7.50 -5.64 8.41
C LEU A 75 -6.14 -4.98 8.17
N PHE A 76 -6.07 -4.04 7.22
CA PHE A 76 -4.86 -3.34 6.86
C PHE A 76 -5.07 -1.83 6.85
N TRP A 77 -4.04 -1.12 7.28
CA TRP A 77 -3.87 0.31 7.04
C TRP A 77 -2.90 0.51 5.90
N SER A 78 -3.35 1.06 4.78
CA SER A 78 -2.46 1.42 3.67
C SER A 78 -2.06 2.88 3.77
N LEU A 79 -0.76 3.16 3.61
CA LEU A 79 -0.22 4.51 3.75
C LEU A 79 -0.58 5.43 2.59
N GLY A 80 -0.94 4.85 1.44
CA GLY A 80 -1.29 5.60 0.25
C GLY A 80 -0.97 4.83 -1.02
N ASN A 81 -0.85 5.56 -2.11
CA ASN A 81 -0.58 5.05 -3.44
C ASN A 81 0.52 5.83 -4.13
N GLU A 82 1.42 5.15 -4.82
CA GLU A 82 2.40 5.70 -5.76
C GLU A 82 3.04 7.03 -5.32
N SER A 83 3.49 7.07 -4.06
CA SER A 83 4.22 8.19 -3.48
C SER A 83 5.59 7.72 -3.00
N TYR A 84 6.63 8.55 -3.15
CA TYR A 84 7.99 8.10 -2.90
C TYR A 84 8.25 7.79 -1.43
N ALA A 85 8.75 6.59 -1.18
CA ALA A 85 9.06 6.11 0.17
C ALA A 85 10.22 6.89 0.80
N GLY A 86 10.04 7.32 2.04
CA GLY A 86 11.00 8.07 2.82
C GLY A 86 10.54 8.24 4.26
N ASP A 87 11.18 9.16 4.99
CA ASP A 87 10.92 9.41 6.41
C ASP A 87 9.46 9.80 6.71
N ASP A 88 8.80 10.46 5.78
CA ASP A 88 7.42 10.91 5.96
C ASP A 88 6.44 9.73 6.00
N LEU A 89 6.62 8.75 5.12
CA LEU A 89 5.88 7.49 5.16
C LEU A 89 6.28 6.62 6.37
N GLY A 90 7.55 6.67 6.76
CA GLY A 90 8.01 6.06 8.00
C GLY A 90 7.29 6.61 9.24
N ALA A 91 7.05 7.92 9.28
CA ALA A 91 6.28 8.56 10.34
C ALA A 91 4.80 8.12 10.35
N MET A 92 4.17 7.96 9.18
CA MET A 92 2.81 7.42 9.08
C MET A 92 2.74 5.97 9.60
N ASN A 93 3.70 5.11 9.22
CA ASN A 93 3.78 3.74 9.74
C ASN A 93 3.93 3.74 11.26
N THR A 94 4.83 4.57 11.80
CA THR A 94 5.02 4.71 13.24
C THR A 94 3.71 5.08 13.95
N TYR A 95 2.97 6.05 13.41
CA TYR A 95 1.67 6.43 13.94
C TYR A 95 0.70 5.24 14.05
N PHE A 96 0.53 4.45 12.97
CA PHE A 96 -0.35 3.27 13.01
C PHE A 96 0.14 2.23 14.01
N LYS A 97 1.44 1.96 14.07
CA LYS A 97 2.03 0.98 15.01
C LYS A 97 1.86 1.38 16.48
N GLU A 98 1.94 2.67 16.79
CA GLU A 98 1.71 3.20 18.14
C GLU A 98 0.27 2.99 18.63
N LYS A 99 -0.69 2.85 17.73
CA LYS A 99 -2.10 2.52 18.09
C LYS A 99 -2.27 1.12 18.67
N ARG A 100 -1.35 0.20 18.37
CA ARG A 100 -1.35 -1.18 18.89
C ARG A 100 -2.67 -1.93 18.68
N ASP A 101 -3.36 -1.66 17.57
CA ASP A 101 -4.64 -2.29 17.25
C ASP A 101 -4.50 -3.68 16.60
N GLY A 102 -3.28 -4.13 16.35
CA GLY A 102 -2.96 -5.44 15.78
C GLY A 102 -3.07 -5.53 14.26
N ARG A 103 -3.51 -4.47 13.60
CA ARG A 103 -3.64 -4.43 12.15
C ARG A 103 -2.29 -4.26 11.47
N LEU A 104 -2.19 -4.83 10.26
CA LEU A 104 -0.98 -4.70 9.45
C LEU A 104 -0.96 -3.36 8.70
N VAL A 105 0.25 -2.86 8.47
CA VAL A 105 0.48 -1.68 7.63
C VAL A 105 1.01 -2.11 6.28
N HIS A 106 0.46 -1.53 5.24
CA HIS A 106 0.78 -1.79 3.85
C HIS A 106 1.34 -0.57 3.15
N TYR A 107 2.39 -0.78 2.35
CA TYR A 107 2.82 0.18 1.35
C TYR A 107 3.66 -0.48 0.25
N GLU A 108 3.44 -0.09 -1.03
CA GLU A 108 4.07 -0.72 -2.19
C GLU A 108 5.36 -0.06 -2.63
N SER A 109 5.51 1.27 -2.51
CA SER A 109 6.69 1.96 -3.07
C SER A 109 7.98 1.77 -2.28
N SER A 110 7.97 1.01 -1.18
CA SER A 110 9.22 0.51 -0.58
C SER A 110 10.01 -0.37 -1.56
N PHE A 111 9.35 -0.91 -2.59
CA PHE A 111 10.01 -1.59 -3.70
C PHE A 111 11.02 -0.70 -4.42
N TYR A 112 10.75 0.59 -4.56
CA TYR A 112 11.63 1.55 -5.24
C TYR A 112 12.66 2.21 -4.32
N ASN A 113 12.47 2.10 -3.00
CA ASN A 113 13.42 2.61 -2.01
C ASN A 113 13.62 1.58 -0.88
N ARG A 114 14.45 0.59 -1.14
CA ARG A 114 14.68 -0.56 -0.27
C ARG A 114 15.27 -0.21 1.09
N ALA A 115 15.84 0.97 1.26
CA ALA A 115 16.29 1.44 2.58
C ALA A 115 15.14 1.52 3.60
N TYR A 116 13.91 1.64 3.13
CA TYR A 116 12.71 1.76 3.96
C TYR A 116 11.84 0.49 4.02
N GLU A 117 12.26 -0.61 3.38
CA GLU A 117 11.42 -1.81 3.27
C GLU A 117 11.00 -2.40 4.62
N ASP A 118 11.85 -2.31 5.64
CA ASP A 118 11.57 -2.84 6.98
C ASP A 118 10.85 -1.85 7.91
N THR A 119 10.75 -0.59 7.50
CA THR A 119 10.21 0.49 8.34
C THR A 119 8.88 1.06 7.89
N ILE A 120 8.40 0.68 6.69
CA ILE A 120 7.19 1.28 6.11
C ILE A 120 6.06 0.27 5.95
N SER A 121 6.35 -1.01 5.65
CA SER A 121 5.33 -2.00 5.34
C SER A 121 5.59 -3.34 6.03
N ASP A 122 4.52 -3.98 6.51
CA ASP A 122 4.59 -5.35 7.07
C ASP A 122 4.59 -6.42 5.97
N VAL A 123 4.30 -6.05 4.75
CA VAL A 123 4.19 -6.95 3.60
C VAL A 123 5.13 -6.52 2.48
N GLU A 124 5.59 -7.46 1.68
CA GLU A 124 6.16 -7.15 0.38
C GLU A 124 5.02 -6.89 -0.59
N SER A 125 4.90 -5.66 -1.04
CA SER A 125 3.81 -5.27 -1.92
C SER A 125 4.35 -4.71 -3.22
N ARG A 126 3.77 -5.13 -4.33
CA ARG A 126 4.13 -4.67 -5.67
C ARG A 126 2.90 -4.47 -6.53
N MET A 127 3.01 -3.48 -7.41
CA MET A 127 2.05 -3.26 -8.49
C MET A 127 2.51 -4.01 -9.75
N TYR A 128 1.57 -4.64 -10.41
CA TYR A 128 1.75 -5.24 -11.74
C TYR A 128 2.91 -6.21 -11.89
N ALA A 129 3.41 -6.77 -10.78
CA ALA A 129 4.43 -7.81 -10.83
C ALA A 129 3.90 -9.02 -11.59
N LYS A 130 4.71 -9.55 -12.51
CA LYS A 130 4.35 -10.73 -13.28
C LYS A 130 4.35 -11.98 -12.39
N PRO A 131 3.54 -13.02 -12.70
CA PRO A 131 3.52 -14.24 -11.91
C PRO A 131 4.91 -14.83 -11.64
N LYS A 132 5.81 -14.79 -12.62
CA LYS A 132 7.19 -15.27 -12.47
C LYS A 132 8.00 -14.48 -11.43
N GLU A 133 7.82 -13.16 -11.38
CA GLU A 133 8.52 -12.29 -10.41
C GLU A 133 8.01 -12.54 -8.98
N VAL A 134 6.72 -12.83 -8.83
CA VAL A 134 6.12 -13.23 -7.55
C VAL A 134 6.66 -14.59 -7.12
N GLU A 135 6.69 -15.57 -8.03
CA GLU A 135 7.21 -16.91 -7.79
C GLU A 135 8.70 -16.86 -7.39
N GLU A 136 9.51 -16.06 -8.07
CA GLU A 136 10.91 -15.85 -7.73
C GLU A 136 11.09 -15.31 -6.30
N TYR A 137 10.25 -14.35 -5.89
CA TYR A 137 10.26 -13.84 -4.53
C TYR A 137 9.90 -14.94 -3.51
N LEU A 138 8.81 -15.67 -3.76
CA LEU A 138 8.31 -16.70 -2.84
C LEU A 138 9.30 -17.87 -2.68
N ASN A 139 10.03 -18.22 -3.73
CA ASN A 139 11.05 -19.28 -3.69
C ASN A 139 12.39 -18.84 -3.10
N ASN A 140 12.60 -17.55 -2.86
CA ASN A 140 13.88 -17.01 -2.37
C ASN A 140 13.85 -16.66 -0.88
N ASN A 141 13.32 -17.56 -0.04
CA ASN A 141 13.24 -17.41 1.42
C ASN A 141 12.62 -16.06 1.84
N PRO A 142 11.36 -15.79 1.50
CA PRO A 142 10.71 -14.51 1.72
C PRO A 142 10.61 -14.18 3.20
N LYS A 143 10.93 -12.95 3.57
CA LYS A 143 10.83 -12.45 4.95
C LYS A 143 9.43 -11.95 5.30
N LYS A 144 8.65 -11.55 4.29
CA LYS A 144 7.32 -10.96 4.44
C LYS A 144 6.32 -11.67 3.54
N PRO A 145 5.05 -11.74 3.94
CA PRO A 145 4.01 -12.18 3.03
C PRO A 145 3.93 -11.26 1.82
N TYR A 146 3.64 -11.86 0.66
CA TYR A 146 3.52 -11.11 -0.60
C TYR A 146 2.10 -10.62 -0.83
N LEU A 147 1.94 -9.39 -1.30
CA LEU A 147 0.67 -8.80 -1.64
C LEU A 147 0.75 -8.12 -3.02
N LEU A 148 -0.09 -8.55 -3.94
CA LEU A 148 -0.32 -7.83 -5.20
C LEU A 148 -1.38 -6.77 -4.93
N CYS A 149 -0.95 -5.53 -4.66
CA CYS A 149 -1.90 -4.44 -4.36
C CYS A 149 -2.64 -3.97 -5.60
N GLU A 150 -2.00 -4.11 -6.76
CA GLU A 150 -2.61 -3.93 -8.08
C GLU A 150 -2.03 -4.96 -9.06
N PHE A 151 -2.89 -5.57 -9.87
CA PHE A 151 -2.47 -6.51 -10.89
C PHE A 151 -3.49 -6.53 -12.04
N MET A 152 -3.06 -6.98 -13.20
CA MET A 152 -3.91 -7.10 -14.39
C MET A 152 -4.62 -5.79 -14.76
N HIS A 153 -3.84 -4.72 -14.91
CA HIS A 153 -4.36 -3.43 -15.33
C HIS A 153 -5.24 -3.55 -16.58
N ASP A 154 -6.47 -3.05 -16.47
CA ASP A 154 -7.49 -3.18 -17.51
C ASP A 154 -7.61 -1.88 -18.34
N MET A 155 -6.50 -1.42 -18.90
CA MET A 155 -6.46 -0.24 -19.74
C MET A 155 -6.44 -0.66 -21.23
N GLY A 156 -7.40 -0.18 -22.00
CA GLY A 156 -7.54 -0.53 -23.42
C GLY A 156 -7.81 -2.02 -23.61
N ASN A 157 -6.98 -2.72 -24.36
CA ASN A 157 -7.09 -4.16 -24.63
C ASN A 157 -6.17 -5.01 -23.76
N SER A 158 -5.85 -4.58 -22.55
CA SER A 158 -4.89 -5.25 -21.66
C SER A 158 -5.48 -6.34 -20.76
N MET A 159 -6.80 -6.58 -20.84
CA MET A 159 -7.47 -7.64 -20.08
C MET A 159 -6.93 -9.03 -20.40
N GLY A 160 -6.66 -9.83 -19.38
CA GLY A 160 -6.28 -11.22 -19.52
C GLY A 160 -5.19 -11.69 -18.57
N GLY A 161 -4.94 -13.00 -18.57
CA GLY A 161 -3.86 -13.58 -17.76
C GLY A 161 -4.22 -13.92 -16.31
N LEU A 162 -5.46 -13.66 -15.83
CA LEU A 162 -5.89 -13.96 -14.44
C LEU A 162 -5.59 -15.40 -14.03
N GLY A 163 -5.82 -16.36 -14.95
CA GLY A 163 -5.55 -17.76 -14.67
C GLY A 163 -4.10 -18.08 -14.27
N SER A 164 -3.14 -17.28 -14.72
CA SER A 164 -1.73 -17.45 -14.31
C SER A 164 -1.50 -17.01 -12.87
N TYR A 165 -2.13 -15.93 -12.44
CA TYR A 165 -2.08 -15.48 -11.04
C TYR A 165 -2.83 -16.44 -10.12
N MET A 166 -4.02 -16.91 -10.52
CA MET A 166 -4.78 -17.86 -9.70
C MET A 166 -4.04 -19.16 -9.48
N LYS A 167 -3.40 -19.71 -10.52
CA LYS A 167 -2.55 -20.91 -10.39
C LYS A 167 -1.39 -20.69 -9.41
N LEU A 168 -0.78 -19.49 -9.44
CA LEU A 168 0.29 -19.16 -8.51
C LEU A 168 -0.22 -19.07 -7.07
N ILE A 169 -1.35 -18.38 -6.86
CA ILE A 169 -1.99 -18.22 -5.55
C ILE A 169 -2.40 -19.58 -4.96
N ASP A 170 -2.88 -20.49 -5.79
CA ASP A 170 -3.27 -21.85 -5.34
C ASP A 170 -2.07 -22.74 -4.98
N GLN A 171 -0.87 -22.37 -5.44
CA GLN A 171 0.37 -23.13 -5.21
C GLN A 171 1.08 -22.70 -3.92
N TYR A 172 1.00 -21.44 -3.52
CA TYR A 172 1.71 -20.83 -2.39
C TYR A 172 0.72 -20.29 -1.34
#